data_f921e1f556635ab6f5f64a44f36bdaee
#
_entry.id   f921e1f556635ab6f5f64a44f36bdaee
#
_cell.length_a   1.000
_cell.length_b   1.000
_cell.length_c   1.000
_cell.angle_alpha   90.00
_cell.angle_beta   90.00
_cell.angle_gamma   90.00
#
_symmetry.space_group_name_H-M   'P 1'
#
loop_
_entity.id
_entity.type
_entity.pdbx_description
1 polymer ?
#
loop_
_entity_poly.entity_id
_entity_poly.type
_entity_poly.pdbx_seq_one_letter_code
_entity_poly.pdbx_strand_id
1 'polypeptide(L)'
;MNSTKENVFILGISCFYHDSAACLLQDGNIVAAAQEERFTRKKHDPRFPKHAIRYCLDEAGIDITDLSYLAYYDKPFLTFERLLMSYLTTAPRGLRSWLQSMPQWLGKKLHIPRVVRNETGYGGDVLFTEHHEAHAASAFYMSPLTRRRF
;
A
#
# COMPACT_ATOMS: atom_id res chain seq x y z
N MET A 1 4.59 -11.83 -36.36
CA MET A 1 4.13 -12.23 -35.03
C MET A 1 3.98 -10.95 -34.21
N ASN A 2 2.76 -10.40 -34.13
CA ASN A 2 2.48 -9.26 -33.27
C ASN A 2 2.44 -9.77 -31.85
N SER A 3 3.49 -9.49 -31.08
CA SER A 3 3.43 -9.58 -29.62
C SER A 3 2.46 -8.49 -29.16
N THR A 4 1.23 -8.85 -28.86
CA THR A 4 0.33 -7.98 -28.09
C THR A 4 1.03 -7.72 -26.75
N LYS A 5 1.59 -6.51 -26.59
CA LYS A 5 2.09 -6.05 -25.30
C LYS A 5 0.90 -6.09 -24.36
N GLU A 6 0.86 -7.08 -23.46
CA GLU A 6 -0.11 -7.07 -22.38
C GLU A 6 0.15 -5.83 -21.53
N ASN A 7 -0.86 -5.01 -21.32
CA ASN A 7 -0.77 -3.84 -20.46
C ASN A 7 -0.50 -4.30 -19.04
N VAL A 8 0.50 -3.73 -18.38
CA VAL A 8 0.85 -4.05 -16.99
C VAL A 8 0.16 -3.05 -16.07
N PHE A 9 -0.83 -3.53 -15.32
CA PHE A 9 -1.52 -2.75 -14.31
C PHE A 9 -0.99 -3.04 -12.92
N ILE A 10 -0.57 -1.99 -12.21
CA ILE A 10 -0.05 -2.09 -10.83
C ILE A 10 -0.87 -1.18 -9.93
N LEU A 11 -1.53 -1.76 -8.93
CA LEU A 11 -2.27 -1.01 -7.91
C LEU A 11 -1.43 -0.88 -6.65
N GLY A 12 -0.99 0.33 -6.33
CA GLY A 12 -0.34 0.65 -5.06
C GLY A 12 -1.36 1.06 -4.00
N ILE A 13 -1.26 0.51 -2.79
CA ILE A 13 -2.13 0.88 -1.67
C ILE A 13 -1.34 1.22 -0.41
N SER A 14 -1.87 2.19 0.36
CA SER A 14 -1.44 2.49 1.72
C SER A 14 -2.64 2.47 2.66
N CYS A 15 -2.52 1.85 3.85
CA CYS A 15 -3.58 1.82 4.84
C CYS A 15 -3.07 1.39 6.24
N PHE A 16 -3.96 1.50 7.24
CA PHE A 16 -3.75 1.08 8.63
C PHE A 16 -2.72 1.89 9.42
N TYR A 17 -2.40 3.09 8.94
CA TYR A 17 -1.62 4.05 9.70
C TYR A 17 -2.35 5.41 9.74
N HIS A 18 -2.25 6.22 8.71
CA HIS A 18 -3.03 7.43 8.44
C HIS A 18 -3.14 7.61 6.92
N ASP A 19 -4.09 8.44 6.47
CA ASP A 19 -4.22 8.86 5.08
C ASP A 19 -4.20 7.71 4.08
N SER A 20 -5.11 6.75 4.27
CA SER A 20 -5.23 5.62 3.34
C SER A 20 -5.49 6.10 1.91
N ALA A 21 -4.81 5.47 0.96
CA ALA A 21 -4.84 5.89 -0.44
C ALA A 21 -4.64 4.69 -1.38
N ALA A 22 -5.03 4.88 -2.63
CA ALA A 22 -4.73 3.98 -3.73
C ALA A 22 -4.22 4.78 -4.94
N CYS A 23 -3.34 4.15 -5.72
CA CYS A 23 -2.81 4.69 -6.97
C CYS A 23 -2.67 3.55 -7.99
N LEU A 24 -3.21 3.75 -9.18
CA LEU A 24 -3.13 2.79 -10.29
C LEU A 24 -2.13 3.29 -11.34
N LEU A 25 -1.21 2.42 -11.68
CA LEU A 25 -0.27 2.61 -12.79
C LEU A 25 -0.61 1.67 -13.94
N GLN A 26 -0.49 2.17 -15.16
CA GLN A 26 -0.50 1.38 -16.40
C GLN A 26 0.81 1.63 -17.14
N ASP A 27 1.59 0.61 -17.37
CA ASP A 27 2.88 0.68 -18.08
C ASP A 27 3.82 1.79 -17.56
N GLY A 28 3.80 1.99 -16.23
CA GLY A 28 4.61 3.01 -15.54
C GLY A 28 4.01 4.42 -15.52
N ASN A 29 2.85 4.64 -16.12
CA ASN A 29 2.15 5.92 -16.08
C ASN A 29 1.02 5.88 -15.03
N ILE A 30 0.84 6.99 -14.29
CA ILE A 30 -0.26 7.12 -13.36
C ILE A 30 -1.56 7.28 -14.15
N VAL A 31 -2.51 6.36 -13.94
CA VAL A 31 -3.87 6.44 -14.48
C VAL A 31 -4.76 7.24 -13.53
N ALA A 32 -4.75 6.85 -12.26
CA ALA A 32 -5.55 7.49 -11.23
C ALA A 32 -4.89 7.34 -9.85
N ALA A 33 -5.14 8.30 -8.97
CA ALA A 33 -4.72 8.25 -7.57
C ALA A 33 -5.73 8.99 -6.69
N ALA A 34 -6.08 8.40 -5.55
CA ALA A 34 -7.02 9.02 -4.61
C ALA A 34 -6.74 8.63 -3.17
N GLN A 35 -7.08 9.53 -2.25
CA GLN A 35 -7.14 9.26 -0.81
C GLN A 35 -8.55 8.84 -0.42
N GLU A 36 -8.64 7.87 0.50
CA GLU A 36 -9.92 7.36 1.00
C GLU A 36 -10.77 8.44 1.67
N GLU A 37 -10.13 9.41 2.34
CA GLU A 37 -10.80 10.52 3.00
C GLU A 37 -11.65 11.39 2.05
N ARG A 38 -11.33 11.41 0.74
CA ARG A 38 -12.10 12.16 -0.25
C ARG A 38 -13.51 11.62 -0.38
N PHE A 39 -13.67 10.32 -0.22
CA PHE A 39 -14.94 9.62 -0.32
C PHE A 39 -15.64 9.52 1.03
N THR A 40 -14.89 9.16 2.08
CA THR A 40 -15.45 8.92 3.41
C THR A 40 -15.71 10.19 4.21
N ARG A 41 -15.14 11.34 3.78
CA ARG A 41 -15.18 12.63 4.49
C ARG A 41 -14.64 12.57 5.91
N LYS A 42 -13.81 11.58 6.20
CA LYS A 42 -13.10 11.43 7.48
C LYS A 42 -11.64 11.77 7.29
N LYS A 43 -11.20 12.86 7.92
CA LYS A 43 -9.81 13.31 7.87
C LYS A 43 -8.89 12.23 8.46
N HIS A 44 -7.76 11.98 7.78
CA HIS A 44 -6.76 10.98 8.15
C HIS A 44 -7.36 9.56 8.30
N ASP A 45 -8.32 9.17 7.45
CA ASP A 45 -8.96 7.85 7.52
C ASP A 45 -7.92 6.74 7.35
N PRO A 46 -7.69 5.88 8.38
CA PRO A 46 -6.67 4.83 8.33
C PRO A 46 -7.21 3.50 7.79
N ARG A 47 -8.50 3.43 7.45
CA ARG A 47 -9.16 2.17 7.05
C ARG A 47 -8.66 1.69 5.71
N PHE A 48 -9.02 0.47 5.34
CA PHE A 48 -8.73 -0.08 4.02
C PHE A 48 -9.38 0.80 2.93
N PRO A 49 -8.63 1.22 1.87
CA PRO A 49 -9.07 2.24 0.92
C PRO A 49 -9.98 1.69 -0.19
N LYS A 50 -11.15 1.17 0.18
CA LYS A 50 -12.10 0.55 -0.75
C LYS A 50 -12.58 1.49 -1.85
N HIS A 51 -12.95 2.71 -1.47
CA HIS A 51 -13.49 3.68 -2.40
C HIS A 51 -12.41 4.23 -3.33
N ALA A 52 -11.20 4.46 -2.78
CA ALA A 52 -10.07 4.90 -3.58
C ALA A 52 -9.63 3.82 -4.59
N ILE A 53 -9.62 2.54 -4.19
CA ILE A 53 -9.34 1.42 -5.08
C ILE A 53 -10.38 1.36 -6.21
N ARG A 54 -11.66 1.40 -5.85
CA ARG A 54 -12.74 1.35 -6.83
C ARG A 54 -12.66 2.51 -7.83
N TYR A 55 -12.44 3.72 -7.34
CA TYR A 55 -12.24 4.89 -8.19
C TYR A 55 -11.09 4.68 -9.19
N CYS A 56 -9.94 4.16 -8.73
CA CYS A 56 -8.80 3.91 -9.61
C CYS A 56 -9.09 2.86 -10.70
N LEU A 57 -9.82 1.80 -10.37
CA LEU A 57 -10.22 0.76 -11.32
C LEU A 57 -11.25 1.28 -12.33
N ASP A 58 -12.26 2.03 -11.86
CA ASP A 58 -13.31 2.63 -12.68
C ASP A 58 -12.71 3.63 -13.70
N GLU A 59 -11.73 4.46 -13.30
CA GLU A 59 -11.02 5.40 -14.18
C GLU A 59 -10.24 4.70 -15.31
N ALA A 60 -9.71 3.51 -15.02
CA ALA A 60 -9.00 2.70 -16.01
C ALA A 60 -9.93 1.81 -16.85
N GLY A 61 -11.19 1.64 -16.43
CA GLY A 61 -12.14 0.74 -17.07
C GLY A 61 -11.77 -0.74 -16.95
N ILE A 62 -11.12 -1.14 -15.84
CA ILE A 62 -10.66 -2.50 -15.58
C ILE A 62 -11.28 -3.07 -14.30
N ASP A 63 -11.22 -4.39 -14.16
CA ASP A 63 -11.58 -5.08 -12.91
C ASP A 63 -10.32 -5.40 -12.08
N ILE A 64 -10.53 -5.76 -10.82
CA ILE A 64 -9.47 -6.19 -9.90
C ILE A 64 -8.69 -7.40 -10.42
N THR A 65 -9.33 -8.24 -11.21
CA THR A 65 -8.74 -9.43 -11.85
C THR A 65 -7.76 -9.11 -12.98
N ASP A 66 -7.83 -7.90 -13.54
CA ASP A 66 -6.96 -7.45 -14.62
C ASP A 66 -5.63 -6.89 -14.11
N LEU A 67 -5.49 -6.77 -12.77
CA LEU A 67 -4.26 -6.30 -12.16
C LEU A 67 -3.13 -7.33 -12.31
N SER A 68 -2.01 -6.89 -12.84
CA SER A 68 -0.78 -7.68 -12.87
C SER A 68 -0.16 -7.81 -11.48
N TYR A 69 -0.16 -6.71 -10.69
CA TYR A 69 0.40 -6.68 -9.34
C TYR A 69 -0.38 -5.74 -8.44
N LEU A 70 -0.38 -6.07 -7.14
CA LEU A 70 -0.81 -5.19 -6.07
C LEU A 70 0.39 -4.93 -5.15
N ALA A 71 0.71 -3.66 -4.91
CA ALA A 71 1.85 -3.26 -4.10
C ALA A 71 1.39 -2.59 -2.79
N TYR A 72 1.99 -2.99 -1.68
CA TYR A 72 1.79 -2.40 -0.36
C TYR A 72 3.04 -1.65 0.09
N TYR A 73 2.86 -0.46 0.64
CA TYR A 73 3.91 0.54 0.90
C TYR A 73 4.88 0.21 2.05
N ASP A 74 4.68 -0.89 2.79
CA ASP A 74 5.48 -1.25 3.95
C ASP A 74 5.71 -2.77 3.99
N LYS A 75 6.78 -3.21 4.67
CA LYS A 75 7.06 -4.62 4.99
C LYS A 75 6.65 -4.90 6.44
N PRO A 76 5.41 -5.32 6.70
CA PRO A 76 4.88 -5.42 8.06
C PRO A 76 5.71 -6.31 9.00
N PHE A 77 6.29 -7.39 8.48
CA PHE A 77 7.11 -8.30 9.27
C PHE A 77 8.41 -7.66 9.74
N LEU A 78 9.11 -6.92 8.87
CA LEU A 78 10.34 -6.20 9.24
C LEU A 78 10.06 -5.10 10.27
N THR A 79 8.96 -4.37 10.07
CA THR A 79 8.57 -3.33 11.01
C THR A 79 8.18 -3.92 12.37
N PHE A 80 7.48 -5.04 12.37
CA PHE A 80 7.14 -5.78 13.59
C PHE A 80 8.39 -6.28 14.31
N GLU A 81 9.34 -6.88 13.61
CA GLU A 81 10.62 -7.34 14.16
C GLU A 81 11.38 -6.19 14.81
N ARG A 82 11.51 -5.05 14.15
CA ARG A 82 12.15 -3.84 14.72
C ARG A 82 11.46 -3.37 16.00
N LEU A 83 10.13 -3.36 16.02
CA LEU A 83 9.35 -3.01 17.22
C LEU A 83 9.58 -4.00 18.34
N LEU A 84 9.60 -5.29 18.06
CA LEU A 84 9.87 -6.35 19.04
C LEU A 84 11.26 -6.21 19.62
N MET A 85 12.27 -6.04 18.79
CA MET A 85 13.66 -5.85 19.24
C MET A 85 13.82 -4.57 20.08
N SER A 86 13.20 -3.48 19.66
CA SER A 86 13.20 -2.23 20.45
C SER A 86 12.57 -2.41 21.81
N TYR A 87 11.48 -3.17 21.91
CA TYR A 87 10.85 -3.49 23.18
C TYR A 87 11.77 -4.37 24.05
N LEU A 88 12.33 -5.44 23.50
CA LEU A 88 13.21 -6.36 24.24
C LEU A 88 14.46 -5.66 24.81
N THR A 89 14.99 -4.67 24.10
CA THR A 89 16.15 -3.89 24.56
C THR A 89 15.81 -2.85 25.62
N THR A 90 14.55 -2.42 25.71
CA THR A 90 14.12 -1.37 26.66
C THR A 90 13.24 -1.87 27.80
N ALA A 91 12.86 -3.15 27.76
CA ALA A 91 11.99 -3.75 28.76
C ALA A 91 12.55 -3.59 30.19
N PRO A 92 11.67 -3.35 31.21
CA PRO A 92 10.20 -3.30 31.13
C PRO A 92 9.62 -1.93 30.74
N ARG A 93 10.45 -0.96 30.37
CA ARG A 93 10.00 0.37 29.95
C ARG A 93 9.18 0.26 28.66
N GLY A 94 8.03 0.97 28.58
CA GLY A 94 7.18 0.94 27.40
C GLY A 94 6.20 -0.24 27.30
N LEU A 95 6.09 -1.10 28.31
CA LEU A 95 5.18 -2.26 28.31
C LEU A 95 3.72 -1.86 27.98
N ARG A 96 3.26 -0.77 28.55
CA ARG A 96 1.88 -0.28 28.31
C ARG A 96 1.65 0.09 26.84
N SER A 97 2.57 0.82 26.24
CA SER A 97 2.52 1.20 24.81
C SER A 97 2.60 -0.03 23.92
N TRP A 98 3.46 -0.99 24.25
CA TRP A 98 3.58 -2.27 23.56
C TRP A 98 2.25 -3.04 23.56
N LEU A 99 1.64 -3.25 24.73
CA LEU A 99 0.37 -3.95 24.85
C LEU A 99 -0.78 -3.26 24.09
N GLN A 100 -0.77 -1.94 24.02
CA GLN A 100 -1.76 -1.19 23.24
C GLN A 100 -1.59 -1.35 21.71
N SER A 101 -0.35 -1.49 21.24
CA SER A 101 -0.06 -1.60 19.80
C SER A 101 -0.24 -3.02 19.25
N MET A 102 0.00 -4.04 20.08
CA MET A 102 0.02 -5.45 19.67
C MET A 102 -1.26 -5.94 18.97
N PRO A 103 -2.48 -5.62 19.45
CA PRO A 103 -3.69 -6.09 18.80
C PRO A 103 -3.82 -5.62 17.34
N GLN A 104 -3.36 -4.41 17.03
CA GLN A 104 -3.37 -3.89 15.66
C GLN A 104 -2.39 -4.61 14.75
N TRP A 105 -1.19 -4.93 15.27
CA TRP A 105 -0.16 -5.65 14.54
C TRP A 105 -0.57 -7.08 14.26
N LEU A 106 -0.94 -7.82 15.29
CA LEU A 106 -1.31 -9.23 15.19
C LEU A 106 -2.63 -9.44 14.42
N GLY A 107 -3.60 -8.50 14.55
CA GLY A 107 -4.91 -8.65 13.93
C GLY A 107 -4.99 -8.24 12.46
N LYS A 108 -4.24 -7.22 12.04
CA LYS A 108 -4.41 -6.63 10.71
C LYS A 108 -3.10 -6.50 9.92
N LYS A 109 -2.09 -5.85 10.50
CA LYS A 109 -0.89 -5.47 9.74
C LYS A 109 -0.05 -6.66 9.28
N LEU A 110 0.04 -7.73 10.04
CA LEU A 110 0.75 -8.95 9.65
C LEU A 110 0.01 -9.78 8.60
N HIS A 111 -1.28 -9.52 8.38
CA HIS A 111 -2.12 -10.31 7.48
C HIS A 111 -2.59 -9.52 6.24
N ILE A 112 -1.80 -8.55 5.78
CA ILE A 112 -2.14 -7.70 4.63
C ILE A 112 -2.62 -8.50 3.41
N PRO A 113 -1.96 -9.56 2.94
CA PRO A 113 -2.45 -10.32 1.78
C PRO A 113 -3.85 -10.89 1.99
N ARG A 114 -4.12 -11.38 3.20
CA ARG A 114 -5.44 -11.89 3.56
C ARG A 114 -6.51 -10.80 3.61
N VAL A 115 -6.13 -9.63 4.14
CA VAL A 115 -7.03 -8.48 4.19
C VAL A 115 -7.34 -7.99 2.78
N VAL A 116 -6.33 -7.84 1.92
CA VAL A 116 -6.51 -7.46 0.52
C VAL A 116 -7.46 -8.43 -0.18
N ARG A 117 -7.20 -9.74 -0.08
CA ARG A 117 -8.05 -10.76 -0.70
C ARG A 117 -9.50 -10.70 -0.22
N ASN A 118 -9.71 -10.53 1.08
CA ASN A 118 -11.05 -10.47 1.66
C ASN A 118 -11.81 -9.18 1.27
N GLU A 119 -11.10 -8.06 1.11
CA GLU A 119 -11.71 -6.76 0.85
C GLU A 119 -11.93 -6.47 -0.63
N THR A 120 -11.10 -7.05 -1.51
CA THR A 120 -11.13 -6.77 -2.96
C THR A 120 -11.41 -7.98 -3.83
N GLY A 121 -11.26 -9.20 -3.31
CA GLY A 121 -11.28 -10.43 -4.12
C GLY A 121 -9.99 -10.68 -4.92
N TYR A 122 -8.95 -9.83 -4.78
CA TYR A 122 -7.68 -10.01 -5.50
C TYR A 122 -7.01 -11.34 -5.15
N GLY A 123 -6.78 -12.17 -6.15
CA GLY A 123 -6.20 -13.52 -6.00
C GLY A 123 -4.70 -13.61 -6.26
N GLY A 124 -4.08 -12.54 -6.79
CA GLY A 124 -2.66 -12.51 -7.12
C GLY A 124 -1.75 -12.22 -5.92
N ASP A 125 -0.47 -12.07 -6.20
CA ASP A 125 0.55 -11.79 -5.20
C ASP A 125 0.56 -10.32 -4.79
N VAL A 126 0.69 -10.09 -3.47
CA VAL A 126 0.87 -8.75 -2.92
C VAL A 126 2.36 -8.50 -2.74
N LEU A 127 2.88 -7.50 -3.44
CA LEU A 127 4.26 -7.05 -3.35
C LEU A 127 4.42 -6.09 -2.17
N PHE A 128 5.54 -6.21 -1.45
CA PHE A 128 5.86 -5.35 -0.31
C PHE A 128 7.12 -4.56 -0.59
N THR A 129 7.05 -3.24 -0.43
CA THR A 129 8.22 -2.35 -0.49
C THR A 129 8.67 -1.96 0.90
N GLU A 130 9.92 -1.52 1.06
CA GLU A 130 10.31 -0.87 2.30
C GLU A 130 9.73 0.53 2.38
N HIS A 131 9.29 0.94 3.58
CA HIS A 131 8.64 2.23 3.79
C HIS A 131 9.46 3.41 3.27
N HIS A 132 10.77 3.43 3.56
CA HIS A 132 11.65 4.49 3.08
C HIS A 132 11.92 4.41 1.57
N GLU A 133 11.96 3.22 0.99
CA GLU A 133 12.04 3.03 -0.46
C GLU A 133 10.78 3.57 -1.16
N ALA A 134 9.60 3.34 -0.59
CA ALA A 134 8.35 3.87 -1.12
C ALA A 134 8.35 5.40 -1.15
N HIS A 135 8.84 6.05 -0.09
CA HIS A 135 9.01 7.51 -0.06
C HIS A 135 10.03 8.00 -1.08
N ALA A 136 11.20 7.37 -1.15
CA ALA A 136 12.22 7.72 -2.13
C ALA A 136 11.73 7.55 -3.57
N ALA A 137 11.03 6.45 -3.86
CA ALA A 137 10.44 6.17 -5.16
C ALA A 137 9.39 7.21 -5.55
N SER A 138 8.53 7.62 -4.62
CA SER A 138 7.51 8.64 -4.88
C SER A 138 8.12 9.99 -5.23
N ALA A 139 9.20 10.38 -4.56
CA ALA A 139 9.92 11.60 -4.84
C ALA A 139 10.71 11.51 -6.16
N PHE A 140 11.36 10.38 -6.42
CA PHE A 140 12.23 10.20 -7.58
C PHE A 140 11.43 10.03 -8.88
N TYR A 141 10.52 9.06 -8.94
CA TYR A 141 9.79 8.74 -10.17
C TYR A 141 8.70 9.74 -10.52
N MET A 142 8.15 10.45 -9.54
CA MET A 142 7.11 11.46 -9.77
C MET A 142 7.70 12.86 -10.00
N SER A 143 9.00 13.05 -9.78
CA SER A 143 9.66 14.33 -9.97
C SER A 143 9.90 14.63 -11.45
N PRO A 144 9.63 15.83 -11.94
CA PRO A 144 10.02 16.26 -13.28
C PRO A 144 11.55 16.29 -13.47
N LEU A 145 12.32 16.21 -12.38
CA LEU A 145 13.80 16.19 -12.41
C LEU A 145 14.37 14.86 -12.91
N THR A 146 13.63 13.77 -12.88
CA THR A 146 14.05 12.46 -13.40
C THR A 146 14.28 12.44 -14.91
N ARG A 147 13.81 13.44 -15.63
CA ARG A 147 14.06 13.58 -17.08
C ARG A 147 15.39 14.26 -17.42
N ARG A 148 16.18 14.68 -16.45
CA ARG A 148 17.46 15.34 -16.67
C ARG A 148 18.61 14.49 -16.15
N ARG A 149 19.08 13.59 -17.02
CA ARG A 149 20.43 12.99 -17.11
C ARG A 149 21.09 12.56 -15.78
N PHE A 150 21.24 11.29 -15.65
CA PHE A 150 22.52 10.72 -15.20
C PHE A 150 23.23 10.10 -16.40
#